data_92280911aa2476caa8ace6df33da6b9e
#
_entry.id   92280911aa2476caa8ace6df33da6b9e
#
_cell.length_a   1.000
_cell.length_b   1.000
_cell.length_c   1.000
_cell.angle_alpha   90.00
_cell.angle_beta   90.00
_cell.angle_gamma   90.00
#
_symmetry.space_group_name_H-M   'P 1'
#
loop_
_entity.id
_entity.type
_entity.pdbx_description
1 polymer ?
#
loop_
_entity_poly.entity_id
_entity_poly.type
_entity_poly.pdbx_seq_one_letter_code
_entity_poly.pdbx_strand_id
1 'polypeptide(L)'
;MLAFHFTTLQKAESEYNYFIVNNLKNLRKVFNIENLKWELLEDESENQSGNIYWFNLSYDHSSGEGSYLYRMEPNTKSKAHHHTGPEEFFILEGDLTDSDGYLYKKGDFVQLSSGSSHYSTTKNGCTSVVTHRGKYIYSEE
;
A
#
# COMPACT_ATOMS: atom_id res chain seq x y z
N MET A 1 58.74 -8.92 3.83
CA MET A 1 57.43 -9.05 4.50
C MET A 1 56.80 -7.65 4.54
N LEU A 2 55.96 -7.32 3.55
CA LEU A 2 55.30 -6.02 3.44
C LEU A 2 54.00 -6.10 4.29
N ALA A 3 54.02 -5.45 5.44
CA ALA A 3 52.84 -5.26 6.24
C ALA A 3 51.96 -4.20 5.55
N PHE A 4 50.78 -4.63 5.04
CA PHE A 4 49.78 -3.72 4.55
C PHE A 4 49.15 -2.99 5.75
N HIS A 5 49.58 -1.76 5.96
CA HIS A 5 48.88 -0.84 6.87
C HIS A 5 47.64 -0.34 6.12
N PHE A 6 46.49 -0.94 6.39
CA PHE A 6 45.20 -0.35 6.01
C PHE A 6 45.07 0.99 6.74
N THR A 7 44.84 2.06 5.97
CA THR A 7 44.58 3.37 6.55
C THR A 7 43.30 3.33 7.35
N THR A 8 43.15 4.19 8.35
CA THR A 8 41.95 4.28 9.20
C THR A 8 40.67 4.47 8.37
N LEU A 9 40.77 5.19 7.27
CA LEU A 9 39.67 5.41 6.31
C LEU A 9 39.25 4.12 5.58
N GLN A 10 40.19 3.32 5.08
CA GLN A 10 39.90 2.05 4.40
C GLN A 10 39.25 1.03 5.35
N LYS A 11 39.65 1.06 6.63
CA LYS A 11 39.06 0.21 7.65
C LYS A 11 37.62 0.64 7.95
N ALA A 12 37.38 1.94 8.08
CA ALA A 12 36.05 2.49 8.32
C ALA A 12 35.09 2.20 7.15
N GLU A 13 35.55 2.33 5.90
CA GLU A 13 34.76 1.98 4.70
C GLU A 13 34.45 0.48 4.63
N SER A 14 35.39 -0.39 4.99
CA SER A 14 35.19 -1.84 5.05
C SER A 14 34.17 -2.23 6.11
N GLU A 15 34.26 -1.65 7.32
CA GLU A 15 33.31 -1.89 8.40
C GLU A 15 31.91 -1.36 8.06
N TYR A 16 31.81 -0.19 7.42
CA TYR A 16 30.56 0.40 6.97
C TYR A 16 29.88 -0.46 5.89
N ASN A 17 30.63 -0.91 4.88
CA ASN A 17 30.11 -1.79 3.84
C ASN A 17 29.71 -3.16 4.38
N TYR A 18 30.44 -3.72 5.34
CA TYR A 18 30.07 -4.96 6.02
C TYR A 18 28.77 -4.81 6.81
N PHE A 19 28.62 -3.69 7.53
CA PHE A 19 27.40 -3.37 8.28
C PHE A 19 26.18 -3.24 7.34
N ILE A 20 26.31 -2.51 6.23
CA ILE A 20 25.23 -2.34 5.23
C ILE A 20 24.78 -3.69 4.67
N VAL A 21 25.73 -4.53 4.22
CA VAL A 21 25.41 -5.81 3.56
C VAL A 21 24.76 -6.80 4.53
N ASN A 22 25.22 -6.90 5.76
CA ASN A 22 24.68 -7.86 6.73
C ASN A 22 23.37 -7.40 7.36
N ASN A 23 23.16 -6.08 7.50
CA ASN A 23 21.95 -5.53 8.11
C ASN A 23 20.70 -5.80 7.23
N LEU A 24 20.84 -5.70 5.90
CA LEU A 24 19.71 -5.90 4.98
C LEU A 24 19.10 -7.31 5.03
N LYS A 25 19.88 -8.35 5.33
CA LYS A 25 19.37 -9.74 5.38
C LYS A 25 18.28 -9.91 6.44
N ASN A 26 18.40 -9.21 7.56
CA ASN A 26 17.49 -9.32 8.70
C ASN A 26 16.37 -8.27 8.71
N LEU A 27 16.52 -7.20 7.91
CA LEU A 27 15.61 -6.06 7.90
C LEU A 27 14.77 -5.95 6.63
N ARG A 28 15.03 -6.77 5.61
CA ARG A 28 14.30 -6.77 4.36
C ARG A 28 13.13 -7.75 4.41
N LYS A 29 11.94 -7.26 4.05
CA LYS A 29 10.79 -8.07 3.67
C LYS A 29 10.52 -7.87 2.18
N VAL A 30 10.26 -8.96 1.47
CA VAL A 30 9.94 -8.94 0.04
C VAL A 30 8.64 -9.70 -0.17
N PHE A 31 7.70 -9.06 -0.83
CA PHE A 31 6.43 -9.65 -1.23
C PHE A 31 6.35 -9.65 -2.76
N ASN A 32 5.94 -10.76 -3.35
CA ASN A 32 5.64 -10.83 -4.78
C ASN A 32 4.15 -11.04 -4.96
N ILE A 33 3.52 -10.14 -5.70
CA ILE A 33 2.06 -10.10 -5.88
C ILE A 33 1.49 -11.40 -6.46
N GLU A 34 2.27 -12.14 -7.25
CA GLU A 34 1.85 -13.41 -7.86
C GLU A 34 1.72 -14.57 -6.86
N ASN A 35 2.37 -14.45 -5.68
CA ASN A 35 2.45 -15.50 -4.68
C ASN A 35 1.76 -15.14 -3.36
N LEU A 36 0.92 -14.10 -3.33
CA LEU A 36 0.28 -13.65 -2.11
C LEU A 36 -0.97 -14.48 -1.78
N LYS A 37 -1.17 -14.69 -0.50
CA LYS A 37 -2.44 -15.16 0.04
C LYS A 37 -3.31 -13.94 0.37
N TRP A 38 -4.23 -13.63 -0.52
CA TRP A 38 -5.19 -12.53 -0.35
C TRP A 38 -6.21 -12.86 0.73
N GLU A 39 -6.58 -11.86 1.51
CA GLU A 39 -7.63 -11.92 2.52
C GLU A 39 -8.88 -11.22 1.99
N LEU A 40 -10.03 -11.88 2.08
CA LEU A 40 -11.31 -11.25 1.74
C LEU A 40 -11.66 -10.22 2.83
N LEU A 41 -11.94 -8.99 2.39
CA LEU A 41 -12.53 -7.99 3.25
C LEU A 41 -14.05 -8.25 3.31
N GLU A 42 -14.48 -8.87 4.40
CA GLU A 42 -15.89 -9.05 4.67
C GLU A 42 -16.44 -7.74 5.24
N ASP A 43 -17.35 -7.13 4.53
CA ASP A 43 -18.14 -6.00 5.03
C ASP A 43 -19.61 -6.34 4.89
N GLU A 44 -20.32 -6.44 6.01
CA GLU A 44 -21.75 -6.73 6.06
C GLU A 44 -22.61 -5.48 5.76
N SER A 45 -21.99 -4.34 5.46
CA SER A 45 -22.72 -3.10 5.19
C SER A 45 -23.36 -3.12 3.79
N GLU A 46 -24.58 -2.59 3.67
CA GLU A 46 -25.30 -2.44 2.40
C GLU A 46 -24.58 -1.50 1.40
N ASN A 47 -23.60 -0.74 1.85
CA ASN A 47 -22.90 0.27 1.07
C ASN A 47 -21.70 -0.28 0.26
N GLN A 48 -21.26 -1.51 0.53
CA GLN A 48 -20.28 -2.23 -0.27
C GLN A 48 -20.99 -3.25 -1.16
N SER A 49 -20.52 -3.45 -2.37
CA SER A 49 -20.97 -4.53 -3.25
C SER A 49 -19.80 -5.19 -3.96
N GLY A 50 -19.90 -6.51 -4.15
CA GLY A 50 -18.85 -7.32 -4.75
C GLY A 50 -17.73 -7.69 -3.77
N ASN A 51 -16.76 -8.45 -4.25
CA ASN A 51 -15.66 -8.93 -3.41
C ASN A 51 -14.46 -7.99 -3.48
N ILE A 52 -13.94 -7.67 -2.31
CA ILE A 52 -12.73 -6.89 -2.12
C ILE A 52 -11.74 -7.72 -1.32
N TYR A 53 -10.51 -7.77 -1.78
CA TYR A 53 -9.41 -8.46 -1.11
C TYR A 53 -8.31 -7.48 -0.78
N TRP A 54 -7.58 -7.78 0.26
CA TRP A 54 -6.41 -7.03 0.64
C TRP A 54 -5.24 -7.93 1.04
N PHE A 55 -4.05 -7.34 1.09
CA PHE A 55 -2.86 -7.97 1.64
C PHE A 55 -2.04 -6.92 2.36
N ASN A 56 -1.76 -7.15 3.65
CA ASN A 56 -0.99 -6.23 4.46
C ASN A 56 0.50 -6.26 4.08
N LEU A 57 1.03 -5.13 3.63
CA LEU A 57 2.46 -4.94 3.38
C LEU A 57 3.18 -4.37 4.61
N SER A 58 2.63 -3.33 5.21
CA SER A 58 3.20 -2.61 6.36
C SER A 58 2.15 -1.79 7.13
N TYR A 59 0.87 -2.07 6.93
CA TYR A 59 -0.21 -1.33 7.57
C TYR A 59 -0.34 -1.70 9.04
N ASP A 60 -0.37 -0.70 9.91
CA ASP A 60 -0.61 -0.83 11.34
C ASP A 60 -2.03 -0.40 11.68
N HIS A 61 -2.86 -1.35 12.10
CA HIS A 61 -4.26 -1.11 12.48
C HIS A 61 -4.42 -0.16 13.67
N SER A 62 -3.42 -0.05 14.54
CA SER A 62 -3.49 0.81 15.72
C SER A 62 -3.34 2.29 15.37
N SER A 63 -2.44 2.61 14.47
CA SER A 63 -2.20 3.97 13.98
C SER A 63 -3.04 4.32 12.75
N GLY A 64 -3.44 3.32 11.96
CA GLY A 64 -4.06 3.52 10.66
C GLY A 64 -3.07 3.92 9.55
N GLU A 65 -1.78 3.68 9.77
CA GLU A 65 -0.71 4.10 8.86
C GLU A 65 -0.03 2.89 8.22
N GLY A 66 0.44 3.08 7.00
CA GLY A 66 1.20 2.09 6.26
C GLY A 66 0.62 1.75 4.91
N SER A 67 1.10 0.65 4.35
CA SER A 67 0.76 0.25 2.98
C SER A 67 0.14 -1.14 2.93
N TYR A 68 -0.76 -1.32 1.99
CA TYR A 68 -1.41 -2.59 1.69
C TYR A 68 -1.71 -2.69 0.19
N LEU A 69 -1.87 -3.91 -0.29
CA LEU A 69 -2.43 -4.18 -1.60
C LEU A 69 -3.95 -4.32 -1.48
N TYR A 70 -4.65 -3.78 -2.45
CA TYR A 70 -6.10 -3.74 -2.51
C TYR A 70 -6.57 -4.24 -3.86
N ARG A 71 -7.48 -5.21 -3.87
CA ARG A 71 -8.03 -5.80 -5.09
C ARG A 71 -9.54 -5.79 -5.02
N MET A 72 -10.14 -5.18 -6.01
CA MET A 72 -11.58 -5.19 -6.26
C MET A 72 -11.88 -6.10 -7.45
N GLU A 73 -12.81 -7.03 -7.31
CA GLU A 73 -13.31 -7.80 -8.45
C GLU A 73 -14.15 -6.93 -9.40
N PRO A 74 -14.40 -7.38 -10.64
CA PRO A 74 -15.28 -6.66 -11.55
C PRO A 74 -16.65 -6.36 -10.95
N ASN A 75 -17.20 -5.18 -11.28
CA ASN A 75 -18.49 -4.68 -10.78
C ASN A 75 -18.57 -4.51 -9.26
N THR A 76 -17.46 -4.14 -8.64
CA THR A 76 -17.37 -3.92 -7.20
C THR A 76 -17.44 -2.42 -6.86
N LYS A 77 -18.05 -2.13 -5.71
CA LYS A 77 -18.09 -0.81 -5.07
C LYS A 77 -17.53 -0.91 -3.66
N SER A 78 -16.62 -0.01 -3.31
CA SER A 78 -16.11 0.12 -1.95
C SER A 78 -17.07 0.89 -1.05
N LYS A 79 -16.93 0.71 0.26
CA LYS A 79 -17.65 1.51 1.25
C LYS A 79 -17.21 2.98 1.22
N ALA A 80 -18.14 3.89 1.38
CA ALA A 80 -17.85 5.31 1.52
C ALA A 80 -17.13 5.58 2.84
N HIS A 81 -16.07 6.39 2.77
CA HIS A 81 -15.25 6.71 3.93
C HIS A 81 -14.62 8.10 3.82
N HIS A 82 -14.17 8.58 4.97
CA HIS A 82 -13.45 9.83 5.13
C HIS A 82 -12.02 9.58 5.60
N HIS A 83 -11.06 10.33 5.07
CA HIS A 83 -9.65 10.24 5.43
C HIS A 83 -9.27 11.29 6.45
N THR A 84 -8.75 10.89 7.61
CA THR A 84 -8.20 11.83 8.59
C THR A 84 -6.78 12.28 8.25
N GLY A 85 -6.09 11.55 7.38
CA GLY A 85 -4.77 11.85 6.84
C GLY A 85 -4.73 11.63 5.34
N PRO A 86 -3.60 11.89 4.69
CA PRO A 86 -3.48 11.69 3.25
C PRO A 86 -3.48 10.20 2.89
N GLU A 87 -4.12 9.88 1.76
CA GLU A 87 -4.04 8.58 1.10
C GLU A 87 -3.35 8.72 -0.25
N GLU A 88 -2.49 7.78 -0.56
CA GLU A 88 -1.85 7.66 -1.87
C GLU A 88 -2.08 6.26 -2.41
N PHE A 89 -2.39 6.15 -3.70
CA PHE A 89 -2.49 4.84 -4.33
C PHE A 89 -1.97 4.83 -5.76
N PHE A 90 -1.50 3.67 -6.18
CA PHE A 90 -1.01 3.44 -7.53
C PHE A 90 -1.78 2.28 -8.15
N ILE A 91 -2.35 2.49 -9.32
CA ILE A 91 -3.10 1.46 -10.05
C ILE A 91 -2.12 0.51 -10.76
N LEU A 92 -2.06 -0.71 -10.27
CA LEU A 92 -1.23 -1.77 -10.84
C LEU A 92 -1.90 -2.44 -12.03
N GLU A 93 -3.22 -2.70 -11.92
CA GLU A 93 -4.03 -3.35 -12.94
C GLU A 93 -5.48 -2.85 -12.90
N GLY A 94 -6.12 -2.84 -14.07
CA GLY A 94 -7.53 -2.49 -14.23
C GLY A 94 -7.83 -1.01 -14.21
N ASP A 95 -9.01 -0.67 -13.70
CA ASP A 95 -9.54 0.70 -13.62
C ASP A 95 -10.27 0.93 -12.29
N LEU A 96 -10.35 2.18 -11.89
CA LEU A 96 -11.05 2.61 -10.70
C LEU A 96 -11.77 3.92 -10.97
N THR A 97 -13.04 4.04 -10.61
CA THR A 97 -13.80 5.29 -10.74
C THR A 97 -14.21 5.78 -9.37
N ASP A 98 -13.83 6.99 -9.03
CA ASP A 98 -14.23 7.63 -7.78
C ASP A 98 -15.65 8.18 -7.82
N SER A 99 -16.18 8.51 -6.63
CA SER A 99 -17.54 8.98 -6.44
C SER A 99 -17.87 10.29 -7.17
N ASP A 100 -16.86 11.08 -7.55
CA ASP A 100 -16.99 12.28 -8.38
C ASP A 100 -16.99 11.98 -9.90
N GLY A 101 -16.82 10.71 -10.28
CA GLY A 101 -16.78 10.25 -11.65
C GLY A 101 -15.40 10.26 -12.30
N TYR A 102 -14.34 10.59 -11.56
CA TYR A 102 -12.98 10.55 -12.11
C TYR A 102 -12.53 9.09 -12.31
N LEU A 103 -12.05 8.78 -13.51
CA LEU A 103 -11.59 7.45 -13.91
C LEU A 103 -10.06 7.37 -13.86
N TYR A 104 -9.54 6.56 -12.94
CA TYR A 104 -8.13 6.17 -12.87
C TYR A 104 -7.88 4.91 -13.69
N LYS A 105 -6.67 4.80 -14.25
CA LYS A 105 -6.23 3.69 -15.09
C LYS A 105 -4.90 3.14 -14.60
N LYS A 106 -4.57 1.94 -15.05
CA LYS A 106 -3.25 1.33 -14.85
C LYS A 106 -2.13 2.34 -15.13
N GLY A 107 -1.24 2.50 -14.14
CA GLY A 107 -0.10 3.42 -14.17
C GLY A 107 -0.36 4.77 -13.51
N ASP A 108 -1.60 5.09 -13.15
CA ASP A 108 -1.91 6.32 -12.42
C ASP A 108 -1.46 6.24 -10.97
N PHE A 109 -0.80 7.30 -10.52
CA PHE A 109 -0.52 7.56 -9.11
C PHE A 109 -1.41 8.69 -8.62
N VAL A 110 -2.12 8.47 -7.53
CA VAL A 110 -3.13 9.38 -7.00
C VAL A 110 -2.76 9.79 -5.59
N GLN A 111 -2.98 11.06 -5.27
CA GLN A 111 -2.87 11.61 -3.93
C GLN A 111 -4.20 12.24 -3.53
N LEU A 112 -4.78 11.74 -2.46
CA LEU A 112 -5.95 12.32 -1.80
C LEU A 112 -5.49 12.99 -0.51
N SER A 113 -5.80 14.27 -0.36
CA SER A 113 -5.42 15.01 0.83
C SER A 113 -6.26 14.60 2.05
N SER A 114 -5.72 14.85 3.24
CA SER A 114 -6.48 14.77 4.48
C SER A 114 -7.80 15.54 4.38
N GLY A 115 -8.88 14.98 4.87
CA GLY A 115 -10.22 15.55 4.76
C GLY A 115 -11.01 15.14 3.52
N SER A 116 -10.40 14.40 2.58
CA SER A 116 -11.14 13.85 1.44
C SER A 116 -12.10 12.75 1.87
N SER A 117 -13.21 12.62 1.15
CA SER A 117 -14.22 11.58 1.35
C SER A 117 -14.62 11.01 0.01
N HIS A 118 -14.67 9.70 -0.10
CA HIS A 118 -15.06 9.04 -1.33
C HIS A 118 -15.55 7.61 -1.12
N TYR A 119 -16.07 7.04 -2.17
CA TYR A 119 -16.12 5.61 -2.46
C TYR A 119 -15.63 5.40 -3.89
N SER A 120 -15.15 4.22 -4.17
CA SER A 120 -14.69 3.87 -5.51
C SER A 120 -15.46 2.70 -6.08
N THR A 121 -15.56 2.66 -7.39
CA THR A 121 -16.17 1.56 -8.14
C THR A 121 -15.20 1.09 -9.23
N THR A 122 -15.34 -0.17 -9.61
CA THR A 122 -14.64 -0.69 -10.79
C THR A 122 -15.59 -1.54 -11.63
N LYS A 123 -15.51 -1.40 -12.94
CA LYS A 123 -16.26 -2.24 -13.88
C LYS A 123 -15.49 -3.49 -14.24
N ASN A 124 -14.20 -3.37 -14.44
CA ASN A 124 -13.35 -4.43 -14.98
C ASN A 124 -12.47 -5.12 -13.94
N GLY A 125 -12.55 -4.67 -12.71
CA GLY A 125 -11.64 -5.02 -11.62
C GLY A 125 -10.47 -4.04 -11.50
N CYS A 126 -9.92 -3.95 -10.30
CA CYS A 126 -8.79 -3.08 -10.00
C CYS A 126 -7.86 -3.75 -9.00
N THR A 127 -6.56 -3.60 -9.21
CA THR A 127 -5.55 -3.91 -8.21
C THR A 127 -4.67 -2.69 -8.02
N SER A 128 -4.51 -2.27 -6.78
CA SER A 128 -3.70 -1.11 -6.41
C SER A 128 -2.80 -1.39 -5.21
N VAL A 129 -1.73 -0.62 -5.07
CA VAL A 129 -1.04 -0.45 -3.81
C VAL A 129 -1.50 0.85 -3.19
N VAL A 130 -1.90 0.80 -1.93
CA VAL A 130 -2.42 1.94 -1.17
C VAL A 130 -1.47 2.22 -0.01
N THR A 131 -1.18 3.50 0.22
CA THR A 131 -0.46 3.98 1.40
C THR A 131 -1.31 5.03 2.09
N HIS A 132 -1.64 4.78 3.35
CA HIS A 132 -2.45 5.67 4.16
C HIS A 132 -1.68 6.16 5.38
N ARG A 133 -1.90 7.42 5.76
CA ARG A 133 -1.29 8.06 6.92
C ARG A 133 -2.38 8.75 7.75
N GLY A 134 -3.05 7.97 8.58
CA GLY A 134 -4.19 8.40 9.37
C GLY A 134 -5.21 7.29 9.54
N LYS A 135 -6.48 7.66 9.72
CA LYS A 135 -7.57 6.70 9.91
C LYS A 135 -8.66 6.90 8.86
N TYR A 136 -9.31 5.80 8.52
CA TYR A 136 -10.60 5.80 7.82
C TYR A 136 -11.72 6.00 8.82
N ILE A 137 -12.64 6.92 8.52
CA ILE A 137 -13.90 7.08 9.24
C ILE A 137 -15.00 6.70 8.26
N TYR A 138 -15.72 5.64 8.57
CA TYR A 138 -16.87 5.22 7.80
C TYR A 138 -18.10 6.02 8.29
N SER A 139 -18.93 6.47 7.35
CA SER A 139 -20.20 7.09 7.71
C SER A 139 -21.07 6.05 8.43
N GLU A 140 -21.49 6.36 9.63
CA GLU A 140 -22.60 5.64 10.27
C GLU A 140 -23.85 5.86 9.42
N GLU A 141 -24.62 4.82 9.19
CA GLU A 141 -25.92 4.87 8.50
C GLU A 141 -26.97 5.58 9.34
#